data_d4ec66ed4e89ff9c8536cbd2f4a8d705
#
_entry.id   d4ec66ed4e89ff9c8536cbd2f4a8d705
#
_cell.length_a   1.000
_cell.length_b   1.000
_cell.length_c   1.000
_cell.angle_alpha   90.00
_cell.angle_beta   90.00
_cell.angle_gamma   90.00
#
_symmetry.space_group_name_H-M   'P 1'
#
loop_
_entity.id
_entity.type
_entity.pdbx_description
1 polymer ?
#
loop_
_entity_poly.entity_id
_entity_poly.type
_entity_poly.pdbx_seq_one_letter_code
_entity_poly.pdbx_strand_id
1 'polypeptide(L)'
;MTDHGPHPFVTDIEAVTLGNNAFRSTLWTGKHLQLTVMCLQPEEEIGLEVHHDIDQFIRVEGGRGQVVMGPTREDLSFTRDIADDDVVLIPAGSWHNVVNTG
;
A
#
# COMPACT_ATOMS: atom_id res chain seq x y z
N MET A 1 2.57 -15.97 -6.47
CA MET A 1 3.32 -15.69 -5.23
C MET A 1 2.66 -16.45 -4.09
N THR A 2 3.47 -17.03 -3.22
CA THR A 2 2.96 -17.86 -2.11
C THR A 2 2.82 -17.02 -0.86
N ASP A 3 1.70 -17.20 -0.14
CA ASP A 3 1.50 -16.61 1.18
C ASP A 3 2.27 -17.48 2.20
N HIS A 4 3.24 -16.91 2.89
CA HIS A 4 4.09 -17.59 3.86
C HIS A 4 3.57 -17.53 5.29
N GLY A 5 2.47 -16.83 5.53
CA GLY A 5 1.86 -16.75 6.86
C GLY A 5 1.19 -18.04 7.29
N PRO A 6 0.97 -18.22 8.58
CA PRO A 6 1.38 -17.36 9.70
C PRO A 6 2.77 -17.68 10.26
N HIS A 7 3.59 -18.41 9.54
CA HIS A 7 4.91 -18.85 10.00
C HIS A 7 5.90 -17.69 10.06
N PRO A 8 6.88 -17.74 10.96
CA PRO A 8 7.95 -16.74 10.97
C PRO A 8 8.60 -16.63 9.58
N PHE A 9 8.83 -15.40 9.12
CA PHE A 9 9.26 -15.18 7.75
C PHE A 9 10.16 -13.95 7.67
N VAL A 10 11.25 -14.08 6.92
CA VAL A 10 12.20 -12.99 6.65
C VAL A 10 12.44 -12.94 5.15
N THR A 11 12.38 -11.75 4.58
CA THR A 11 12.60 -11.57 3.15
C THR A 11 13.19 -10.20 2.86
N ASP A 12 13.76 -10.04 1.67
CA ASP A 12 14.14 -8.74 1.13
C ASP A 12 12.90 -8.13 0.47
N ILE A 13 12.24 -7.21 1.18
CA ILE A 13 10.97 -6.65 0.71
C ILE A 13 11.14 -5.84 -0.58
N GLU A 14 12.23 -5.14 -0.75
CA GLU A 14 12.48 -4.40 -1.99
C GLU A 14 12.58 -5.34 -3.18
N ALA A 15 13.36 -6.40 -3.06
CA ALA A 15 13.52 -7.37 -4.14
C ALA A 15 12.20 -8.05 -4.51
N VAL A 16 11.41 -8.46 -3.52
CA VAL A 16 10.12 -9.10 -3.74
C VAL A 16 9.14 -8.12 -4.40
N THR A 17 9.10 -6.90 -3.91
CA THR A 17 8.16 -5.88 -4.42
C THR A 17 8.50 -5.48 -5.86
N LEU A 18 9.78 -5.22 -6.15
CA LEU A 18 10.21 -4.85 -7.49
C LEU A 18 10.05 -6.01 -8.49
N GLY A 19 10.10 -7.24 -8.03
CA GLY A 19 9.87 -8.41 -8.85
C GLY A 19 8.41 -8.77 -9.08
N ASN A 20 7.48 -8.09 -8.41
CA ASN A 20 6.05 -8.38 -8.51
C ASN A 20 5.42 -7.61 -9.67
N ASN A 21 4.77 -8.32 -10.58
CA ASN A 21 4.05 -7.74 -11.71
C ASN A 21 2.54 -7.76 -11.54
N ALA A 22 2.04 -8.43 -10.51
CA ALA A 22 0.61 -8.51 -10.25
C ALA A 22 0.11 -7.24 -9.54
N PHE A 23 -1.13 -6.85 -9.82
CA PHE A 23 -1.75 -5.70 -9.15
C PHE A 23 -1.67 -5.86 -7.62
N ARG A 24 -1.98 -7.05 -7.12
CA ARG A 24 -1.89 -7.35 -5.69
C ARG A 24 -1.51 -8.81 -5.49
N SER A 25 -0.54 -9.04 -4.62
CA SER A 25 -0.13 -10.39 -4.22
C SER A 25 0.03 -10.41 -2.70
N THR A 26 -0.54 -11.41 -2.05
CA THR A 26 -0.41 -11.58 -0.60
C THR A 26 0.86 -12.37 -0.31
N LEU A 27 1.75 -11.78 0.48
CA LEU A 27 3.03 -12.39 0.82
C LEU A 27 3.00 -13.08 2.18
N TRP A 28 2.24 -12.53 3.14
CA TRP A 28 2.20 -13.06 4.49
C TRP A 28 0.90 -12.68 5.20
N THR A 29 0.24 -13.65 5.80
CA THR A 29 -0.98 -13.42 6.57
C THR A 29 -0.82 -14.01 7.96
N GLY A 30 -0.88 -13.15 8.97
CA GLY A 30 -0.85 -13.54 10.37
C GLY A 30 -2.17 -13.26 11.07
N LYS A 31 -2.14 -13.39 12.38
CA LYS A 31 -3.33 -13.17 13.19
C LYS A 31 -3.78 -11.71 13.19
N HIS A 32 -2.83 -10.78 13.14
CA HIS A 32 -3.11 -9.34 13.29
C HIS A 32 -2.53 -8.49 12.16
N LEU A 33 -1.79 -9.08 11.24
CA LEU A 33 -1.08 -8.36 10.19
C LEU A 33 -1.16 -9.15 8.89
N GLN A 34 -1.37 -8.45 7.81
CA GLN A 34 -1.23 -9.01 6.47
C GLN A 34 -0.28 -8.13 5.66
N LEU A 35 0.67 -8.76 4.99
CA LEU A 35 1.59 -8.09 4.09
C LEU A 35 1.23 -8.44 2.66
N THR A 36 0.92 -7.42 1.88
CA THR A 36 0.70 -7.55 0.44
C THR A 36 1.69 -6.69 -0.30
N VAL A 37 2.03 -7.08 -1.51
CA VAL A 37 2.80 -6.26 -2.44
C VAL A 37 1.96 -5.95 -3.64
N MET A 38 2.15 -4.75 -4.21
CA MET A 38 1.33 -4.25 -5.30
C MET A 38 2.18 -3.66 -6.41
N CYS A 39 1.69 -3.81 -7.64
CA CYS A 39 2.27 -3.13 -8.80
C CYS A 39 1.15 -2.39 -9.51
N LEU A 40 1.25 -1.05 -9.54
CA LEU A 40 0.32 -0.19 -10.25
C LEU A 40 0.97 0.26 -11.55
N GLN A 41 0.26 0.10 -12.65
CA GLN A 41 0.70 0.66 -13.93
C GLN A 41 0.52 2.19 -13.92
N PRO A 42 1.20 2.93 -14.82
CA PRO A 42 0.99 4.37 -14.89
C PRO A 42 -0.48 4.74 -15.00
N GLU A 43 -0.91 5.71 -14.20
CA GLU A 43 -2.28 6.20 -14.06
C GLU A 43 -3.24 5.24 -13.34
N GLU A 44 -2.82 4.01 -13.04
CA GLU A 44 -3.62 3.07 -12.26
C GLU A 44 -3.64 3.50 -10.79
N GLU A 45 -4.72 3.18 -10.11
CA GLU A 45 -4.90 3.54 -8.70
C GLU A 45 -5.34 2.33 -7.88
N ILE A 46 -5.11 2.40 -6.56
CA ILE A 46 -5.59 1.38 -5.62
C ILE A 46 -7.12 1.40 -5.56
N GLY A 47 -7.71 2.59 -5.62
CA GLY A 47 -9.12 2.83 -5.42
C GLY A 47 -9.38 3.47 -4.06
N LEU A 48 -10.38 4.36 -4.01
CA LEU A 48 -10.73 5.05 -2.77
C LEU A 48 -11.31 4.05 -1.77
N GLU A 49 -10.71 3.97 -0.58
CA GLU A 49 -11.13 3.02 0.45
C GLU A 49 -10.95 3.58 1.85
N VAL A 50 -11.57 2.92 2.84
CA VAL A 50 -11.41 3.22 4.25
C VAL A 50 -11.41 1.92 5.04
N HIS A 51 -10.57 1.87 6.08
CA HIS A 51 -10.56 0.78 7.06
C HIS A 51 -10.79 1.38 8.45
N HIS A 52 -11.84 0.96 9.13
CA HIS A 52 -12.24 1.59 10.38
C HIS A 52 -11.52 1.03 11.61
N ASP A 53 -11.02 -0.20 11.51
CA ASP A 53 -10.52 -0.96 12.66
C ASP A 53 -9.01 -1.16 12.67
N ILE A 54 -8.31 -0.73 11.63
CA ILE A 54 -6.86 -0.94 11.51
C ILE A 54 -6.18 0.31 10.98
N ASP A 55 -4.93 0.48 11.37
CA ASP A 55 -4.00 1.40 10.70
C ASP A 55 -3.32 0.65 9.56
N GLN A 56 -2.87 1.37 8.54
CA GLN A 56 -2.16 0.79 7.42
C GLN A 56 -0.79 1.42 7.26
N PHE A 57 0.13 0.61 6.76
CA PHE A 57 1.50 0.99 6.45
C PHE A 57 1.75 0.65 4.99
N ILE A 58 2.14 1.64 4.20
CA ILE A 58 2.52 1.43 2.80
C ILE A 58 3.94 1.95 2.62
N ARG A 59 4.83 1.10 2.11
CA ARG A 59 6.17 1.50 1.71
C ARG A 59 6.27 1.47 0.20
N VAL A 60 6.78 2.55 -0.38
CA VAL A 60 7.01 2.64 -1.82
C VAL A 60 8.41 2.11 -2.12
N GLU A 61 8.50 1.09 -2.95
CA GLU A 61 9.77 0.44 -3.30
C GLU A 61 10.29 0.85 -4.66
N GLY A 62 9.50 1.52 -5.48
CA GLY A 62 9.94 2.04 -6.76
C GLY A 62 8.88 2.93 -7.39
N GLY A 63 9.31 3.84 -8.24
CA GLY A 63 8.42 4.73 -8.97
C GLY A 63 7.95 5.93 -8.19
N ARG A 64 6.87 6.52 -8.66
CA ARG A 64 6.27 7.73 -8.10
C ARG A 64 4.77 7.61 -8.03
N GLY A 65 4.19 8.25 -7.04
CA GLY A 65 2.74 8.29 -6.90
C GLY A 65 2.27 9.51 -6.16
N GLN A 66 0.97 9.55 -5.96
CA GLN A 66 0.32 10.57 -5.13
C GLN A 66 -0.65 9.86 -4.19
N VAL A 67 -0.61 10.23 -2.91
CA VAL A 67 -1.58 9.78 -1.93
C VAL A 67 -2.50 10.93 -1.55
N VAL A 68 -3.79 10.60 -1.42
CA VAL A 68 -4.79 11.52 -0.89
C VAL A 68 -5.46 10.86 0.31
N MET A 69 -5.74 11.64 1.35
CA MET A 69 -6.40 11.16 2.56
C MET A 69 -7.32 12.21 3.14
N GLY A 70 -8.33 11.78 3.87
CA GLY A 70 -9.21 12.69 4.57
C GLY A 70 -10.23 11.98 5.46
N PRO A 71 -10.97 12.75 6.28
CA PRO A 71 -11.93 12.19 7.23
C PRO A 71 -13.18 11.63 6.57
N THR A 72 -13.51 12.07 5.36
CA THR A 72 -14.65 11.58 4.59
C THR A 72 -14.24 11.41 3.13
N ARG A 73 -15.04 10.65 2.38
CA ARG A 73 -14.75 10.44 0.96
C ARG A 73 -14.85 11.72 0.12
N GLU A 74 -15.54 12.74 0.63
CA GLU A 74 -15.70 14.05 -0.02
C GLU A 74 -14.63 15.06 0.42
N ASP A 75 -13.92 14.76 1.48
CA ASP A 75 -12.87 15.64 2.04
C ASP A 75 -11.54 14.89 2.08
N LEU A 76 -10.80 14.93 0.97
CA LEU A 76 -9.50 14.31 0.82
C LEU A 76 -8.42 15.39 0.72
N SER A 77 -8.37 16.25 1.74
CA SER A 77 -7.53 17.45 1.73
C SER A 77 -6.04 17.20 2.00
N PHE A 78 -5.70 16.04 2.59
CA PHE A 78 -4.31 15.65 2.73
C PHE A 78 -3.82 15.04 1.42
N THR A 79 -2.90 15.74 0.75
CA THR A 79 -2.37 15.30 -0.54
C THR A 79 -0.86 15.40 -0.52
N ARG A 80 -0.16 14.32 -0.91
CA ARG A 80 1.31 14.27 -0.95
C ARG A 80 1.77 13.48 -2.15
N ASP A 81 2.84 13.95 -2.77
CA ASP A 81 3.60 13.14 -3.71
C ASP A 81 4.46 12.15 -2.94
N ILE A 82 4.58 10.94 -3.46
CA ILE A 82 5.36 9.86 -2.86
C ILE A 82 6.28 9.23 -3.91
N ALA A 83 7.39 8.70 -3.45
CA ALA A 83 8.39 8.07 -4.32
C ALA A 83 9.11 6.97 -3.55
N ASP A 84 10.03 6.29 -4.24
CA ASP A 84 10.88 5.25 -3.66
C ASP A 84 11.42 5.65 -2.29
N ASP A 85 11.37 4.71 -1.35
CA ASP A 85 11.77 4.84 0.05
C ASP A 85 10.81 5.64 0.95
N ASP A 86 9.73 6.21 0.41
CA ASP A 86 8.72 6.84 1.25
C ASP A 86 7.84 5.80 1.94
N VAL A 87 7.37 6.16 3.11
CA VAL A 87 6.34 5.40 3.83
C VAL A 87 5.09 6.25 3.96
N VAL A 88 3.95 5.61 3.78
CA VAL A 88 2.64 6.23 4.02
C VAL A 88 1.99 5.53 5.20
N LEU A 89 1.63 6.29 6.21
CA LEU A 89 0.93 5.79 7.39
C LEU A 89 -0.50 6.29 7.34
N ILE A 90 -1.44 5.36 7.32
CA ILE A 90 -2.85 5.65 7.13
C ILE A 90 -3.60 5.28 8.41
N PRO A 91 -4.07 6.28 9.18
CA PRO A 91 -4.82 6.00 10.39
C PRO A 91 -6.14 5.29 10.12
N ALA A 92 -6.57 4.46 11.06
CA ALA A 92 -7.91 3.87 11.02
C ALA A 92 -8.96 4.98 10.86
N GLY A 93 -9.93 4.75 9.98
CA GLY A 93 -11.00 5.71 9.71
C GLY A 93 -10.65 6.77 8.66
N SER A 94 -9.41 6.82 8.18
CA SER A 94 -9.00 7.74 7.12
C SER A 94 -9.37 7.19 5.75
N TRP A 95 -10.15 7.93 4.99
CA TRP A 95 -10.35 7.64 3.57
C TRP A 95 -9.07 7.92 2.80
N HIS A 96 -8.71 7.08 1.87
CA HIS A 96 -7.44 7.24 1.15
C HIS A 96 -7.45 6.57 -0.20
N ASN A 97 -6.58 7.07 -1.07
CA ASN A 97 -6.29 6.48 -2.39
C ASN A 97 -4.84 6.75 -2.76
N VAL A 98 -4.27 5.86 -3.54
CA VAL A 98 -2.92 6.00 -4.07
C VAL A 98 -2.97 5.81 -5.57
N VAL A 99 -2.35 6.72 -6.30
CA VAL A 99 -2.29 6.72 -7.78
C VAL A 99 -0.84 6.67 -8.22
N ASN A 100 -0.56 5.86 -9.22
CA ASN A 100 0.76 5.87 -9.87
C ASN A 100 0.81 7.06 -10.85
N THR A 101 1.73 7.99 -10.61
CA THR A 101 1.86 9.23 -11.40
C THR A 101 3.08 9.21 -12.35
N GLY A 102 3.79 8.12 -12.38
CA GLY A 102 4.97 8.04 -13.25
C GLY A 102 5.62 6.69 -13.31
#